data_69eb142105f4f2827a12e39321992754
#
_entry.id   69eb142105f4f2827a12e39321992754
#
_cell.length_a   1.000
_cell.length_b   1.000
_cell.length_c   1.000
_cell.angle_alpha   90.00
_cell.angle_beta   90.00
_cell.angle_gamma   90.00
#
_symmetry.space_group_name_H-M   'P 1'
#
loop_
_entity.id
_entity.type
_entity.pdbx_description
1 polymer ?
#
loop_
_entity_poly.entity_id
_entity_poly.type
_entity_poly.pdbx_seq_one_letter_code
_entity_poly.pdbx_strand_id
1 'polypeptide(L)'
;MRVNILITIFFFFSINIEADSLLDIYNDALENDPQYKSAEFSYLSGKEIKVQGRAALLPNISINAQTNWNEYYQNGELRNEYNNFNTSARLSQPLIRLDSWFKYRQSKFLTDAAEADFAYSQQALIVRTAELYFNVLRAIDNLSAARSEEKAIKKQLDQIRQRYEVGLSAVTEVQEAQLAFDLSLASRTRVEGEVYTAKESLNALVGREIISLDGLVNDLNVSNPVPASKEEWARKAVENNFRLQAANLRKFASKNNARSVASNHLPKVDIVGVQTESETNQYSFDGLNTGGGFNITVPDETQRDTYSLQLSMPIFQGGAVISRTKQAYAESNKSSEDALFTERNVIQDVRSQYSNVVTLVANLRAQKQAVVSASSALEATRVGYEVGTRNIVDLLQAEKNLYSAERNLSNAKYDF
;
A
#
# COMPACT_ATOMS: atom_id res chain seq x y z
N MET A 1 68.79 8.57 -22.94
CA MET A 1 67.86 8.99 -21.90
C MET A 1 66.60 9.46 -22.60
N ARG A 2 65.55 8.60 -22.74
CA ARG A 2 64.26 8.93 -23.37
C ARG A 2 63.27 9.14 -22.25
N VAL A 3 62.76 10.36 -22.07
CA VAL A 3 61.71 10.73 -21.11
C VAL A 3 60.37 10.49 -21.78
N ASN A 4 59.61 9.47 -21.30
CA ASN A 4 58.22 9.24 -21.69
C ASN A 4 57.32 10.15 -20.84
N ILE A 5 56.72 11.16 -21.49
CA ILE A 5 55.70 12.00 -20.90
C ILE A 5 54.35 11.25 -21.04
N LEU A 6 53.83 10.76 -19.90
CA LEU A 6 52.47 10.16 -19.82
C LEU A 6 51.46 11.30 -19.71
N ILE A 7 50.75 11.61 -20.80
CA ILE A 7 49.64 12.58 -20.80
C ILE A 7 48.38 11.82 -20.29
N THR A 8 48.00 12.06 -19.04
CA THR A 8 46.74 11.60 -18.45
C THR A 8 45.61 12.51 -18.95
N ILE A 9 44.83 12.03 -19.91
CA ILE A 9 43.62 12.72 -20.39
C ILE A 9 42.54 12.51 -19.33
N PHE A 10 42.26 13.57 -18.56
CA PHE A 10 41.09 13.64 -17.67
C PHE A 10 39.83 13.85 -18.53
N PHE A 11 39.06 12.79 -18.76
CA PHE A 11 37.73 12.89 -19.37
C PHE A 11 36.81 13.52 -18.31
N PHE A 12 36.55 14.82 -18.43
CA PHE A 12 35.45 15.47 -17.72
C PHE A 12 34.14 14.94 -18.33
N PHE A 13 33.57 13.93 -17.67
CA PHE A 13 32.15 13.58 -17.88
C PHE A 13 31.34 14.76 -17.34
N SER A 14 30.87 15.62 -18.21
CA SER A 14 29.83 16.60 -17.88
C SER A 14 28.54 15.81 -17.62
N ILE A 15 28.27 15.53 -16.35
CA ILE A 15 26.95 15.03 -15.93
C ILE A 15 26.01 16.20 -16.17
N ASN A 16 25.24 16.15 -17.27
CA ASN A 16 24.08 17.00 -17.43
C ASN A 16 23.09 16.56 -16.34
N ILE A 17 23.01 17.34 -15.25
CA ILE A 17 21.97 17.16 -14.24
C ILE A 17 20.70 17.73 -14.88
N GLU A 18 19.98 16.89 -15.61
CA GLU A 18 18.64 17.18 -16.06
C GLU A 18 17.72 17.16 -14.84
N ALA A 19 16.76 18.08 -14.75
CA ALA A 19 15.81 18.09 -13.66
C ALA A 19 14.86 16.89 -13.80
N ASP A 20 14.55 16.21 -12.70
CA ASP A 20 13.66 15.05 -12.71
C ASP A 20 12.21 15.51 -13.00
N SER A 21 11.60 14.94 -14.02
CA SER A 21 10.18 15.13 -14.30
C SER A 21 9.30 14.28 -13.39
N LEU A 22 8.01 14.59 -13.30
CA LEU A 22 7.05 13.75 -12.56
C LEU A 22 7.05 12.29 -13.05
N LEU A 23 7.26 12.08 -14.36
CA LEU A 23 7.32 10.72 -14.93
C LEU A 23 8.57 9.97 -14.51
N ASP A 24 9.71 10.63 -14.43
CA ASP A 24 10.97 10.02 -13.96
C ASP A 24 10.85 9.59 -12.50
N ILE A 25 10.31 10.48 -11.65
CA ILE A 25 10.04 10.18 -10.24
C ILE A 25 9.04 9.02 -10.08
N TYR A 26 8.02 8.94 -10.93
CA TYR A 26 7.08 7.82 -10.92
C TYR A 26 7.74 6.50 -11.32
N ASN A 27 8.61 6.51 -12.34
CA ASN A 27 9.35 5.33 -12.75
C ASN A 27 10.31 4.84 -11.65
N ASP A 28 11.01 5.76 -10.99
CA ASP A 28 11.85 5.44 -9.84
C ASP A 28 11.02 4.85 -8.67
N ALA A 29 9.83 5.41 -8.40
CA ALA A 29 8.92 4.91 -7.39
C ALA A 29 8.40 3.51 -7.70
N LEU A 30 8.11 3.19 -8.97
CA LEU A 30 7.74 1.82 -9.40
C LEU A 30 8.84 0.80 -9.07
N GLU A 31 10.11 1.21 -9.22
CA GLU A 31 11.23 0.32 -8.99
C GLU A 31 11.66 0.24 -7.51
N ASN A 32 11.45 1.29 -6.74
CA ASN A 32 12.07 1.41 -5.42
C ASN A 32 11.10 1.53 -4.25
N ASP A 33 9.80 1.87 -4.47
CA ASP A 33 8.87 2.04 -3.35
C ASP A 33 8.55 0.72 -2.64
N PRO A 34 8.93 0.58 -1.34
CA PRO A 34 8.69 -0.65 -0.58
C PRO A 34 7.21 -0.97 -0.40
N GLN A 35 6.35 0.05 -0.34
CA GLN A 35 4.90 -0.16 -0.18
C GLN A 35 4.29 -0.76 -1.44
N TYR A 36 4.70 -0.29 -2.62
CA TYR A 36 4.29 -0.84 -3.89
C TYR A 36 4.79 -2.28 -4.07
N LYS A 37 6.07 -2.54 -3.80
CA LYS A 37 6.65 -3.91 -3.84
C LYS A 37 5.95 -4.86 -2.87
N SER A 38 5.60 -4.40 -1.66
CA SER A 38 4.81 -5.19 -0.71
C SER A 38 3.43 -5.56 -1.27
N ALA A 39 2.77 -4.64 -1.97
CA ALA A 39 1.50 -4.91 -2.64
C ALA A 39 1.67 -5.93 -3.79
N GLU A 40 2.75 -5.84 -4.56
CA GLU A 40 3.08 -6.80 -5.61
C GLU A 40 3.29 -8.21 -5.04
N PHE A 41 4.10 -8.36 -3.98
CA PHE A 41 4.29 -9.67 -3.33
C PHE A 41 3.01 -10.19 -2.68
N SER A 42 2.14 -9.31 -2.17
CA SER A 42 0.82 -9.68 -1.68
C SER A 42 -0.07 -10.23 -2.80
N TYR A 43 0.00 -9.64 -3.99
CA TYR A 43 -0.68 -10.15 -5.18
C TYR A 43 -0.12 -11.50 -5.61
N LEU A 44 1.22 -11.65 -5.68
CA LEU A 44 1.85 -12.93 -6.04
C LEU A 44 1.45 -14.03 -5.05
N SER A 45 1.44 -13.75 -3.75
CA SER A 45 0.92 -14.66 -2.72
C SER A 45 -0.57 -14.97 -2.95
N GLY A 46 -1.37 -13.96 -3.28
CA GLY A 46 -2.79 -14.09 -3.60
C GLY A 46 -3.07 -15.00 -4.80
N LYS A 47 -2.19 -15.04 -5.80
CA LYS A 47 -2.30 -15.95 -6.97
C LYS A 47 -2.22 -17.42 -6.56
N GLU A 48 -1.42 -17.75 -5.56
CA GLU A 48 -1.25 -19.12 -5.08
C GLU A 48 -2.49 -19.67 -4.37
N ILE A 49 -3.37 -18.81 -3.85
CA ILE A 49 -4.63 -19.22 -3.20
C ILE A 49 -5.48 -20.07 -4.16
N LYS A 50 -5.57 -19.71 -5.45
CA LYS A 50 -6.29 -20.48 -6.47
C LYS A 50 -5.65 -21.84 -6.72
N VAL A 51 -4.31 -21.90 -6.76
CA VAL A 51 -3.56 -23.15 -6.94
C VAL A 51 -3.81 -24.08 -5.75
N GLN A 52 -3.70 -23.57 -4.52
CA GLN A 52 -3.98 -24.31 -3.30
C GLN A 52 -5.44 -24.79 -3.25
N GLY A 53 -6.40 -23.93 -3.63
CA GLY A 53 -7.81 -24.30 -3.72
C GLY A 53 -8.06 -25.43 -4.71
N ARG A 54 -7.38 -25.44 -5.85
CA ARG A 54 -7.46 -26.50 -6.85
C ARG A 54 -6.81 -27.79 -6.35
N ALA A 55 -5.71 -27.70 -5.61
CA ALA A 55 -5.00 -28.85 -5.07
C ALA A 55 -5.90 -29.75 -4.21
N ALA A 56 -6.90 -29.18 -3.53
CA ALA A 56 -7.90 -29.95 -2.75
C ALA A 56 -8.84 -30.83 -3.60
N LEU A 57 -8.79 -30.71 -4.93
CA LEU A 57 -9.56 -31.53 -5.90
C LEU A 57 -8.67 -32.52 -6.67
N LEU A 58 -7.35 -32.43 -6.50
CA LEU A 58 -6.36 -33.26 -7.19
C LEU A 58 -5.90 -34.43 -6.33
N PRO A 59 -5.24 -35.47 -6.92
CA PRO A 59 -4.68 -36.56 -6.17
C PRO A 59 -3.64 -36.05 -5.15
N ASN A 60 -3.68 -36.63 -3.94
CA ASN A 60 -2.64 -36.47 -2.93
C ASN A 60 -1.87 -37.78 -2.81
N ILE A 61 -0.55 -37.73 -2.90
CA ILE A 61 0.36 -38.86 -2.72
C ILE A 61 1.22 -38.57 -1.50
N SER A 62 1.29 -39.52 -0.58
CA SER A 62 2.15 -39.44 0.59
C SER A 62 2.90 -40.76 0.78
N ILE A 63 4.14 -40.66 1.23
CA ILE A 63 4.97 -41.79 1.62
C ILE A 63 5.32 -41.61 3.08
N ASN A 64 5.12 -42.65 3.88
CA ASN A 64 5.50 -42.71 5.29
C ASN A 64 6.41 -43.88 5.51
N ALA A 65 7.52 -43.70 6.23
CA ALA A 65 8.41 -44.74 6.68
C ALA A 65 8.58 -44.60 8.21
N GLN A 66 8.47 -45.70 8.91
CA GLN A 66 8.55 -45.72 10.35
C GLN A 66 9.29 -46.98 10.80
N THR A 67 10.22 -46.82 11.72
CA THR A 67 10.86 -47.91 12.42
C THR A 67 10.53 -47.86 13.92
N ASN A 68 10.15 -49.00 14.49
CA ASN A 68 9.78 -49.10 15.88
C ASN A 68 10.62 -50.18 16.54
N TRP A 69 11.33 -49.83 17.57
CA TRP A 69 11.94 -50.81 18.49
C TRP A 69 10.94 -51.11 19.61
N ASN A 70 10.59 -52.40 19.76
CA ASN A 70 9.58 -52.84 20.70
C ASN A 70 10.25 -53.76 21.70
N GLU A 71 10.07 -53.51 22.99
CA GLU A 71 10.43 -54.37 24.10
C GLU A 71 9.13 -54.86 24.76
N TYR A 72 8.95 -56.15 24.80
CA TYR A 72 7.78 -56.76 25.44
C TYR A 72 8.13 -57.36 26.78
N TYR A 73 7.56 -56.84 27.87
CA TYR A 73 7.74 -57.31 29.23
C TYR A 73 6.51 -58.09 29.69
N GLN A 74 6.75 -59.26 30.35
CA GLN A 74 5.71 -60.04 31.01
C GLN A 74 6.13 -60.32 32.44
N ASN A 75 5.34 -60.00 33.45
CA ASN A 75 5.64 -60.10 34.88
C ASN A 75 6.96 -59.44 35.32
N GLY A 76 7.35 -58.32 34.60
CA GLY A 76 8.58 -57.59 34.86
C GLY A 76 9.85 -58.15 34.20
N GLU A 77 9.73 -59.23 33.43
CA GLU A 77 10.83 -59.84 32.68
C GLU A 77 10.68 -59.47 31.20
N LEU A 78 11.79 -59.06 30.55
CA LEU A 78 11.85 -58.87 29.12
C LEU A 78 11.64 -60.21 28.39
N ARG A 79 10.57 -60.35 27.63
CA ARG A 79 10.23 -61.58 26.92
C ARG A 79 10.60 -61.53 25.46
N ASN A 80 10.55 -60.34 24.85
CA ASN A 80 10.90 -60.20 23.46
C ASN A 80 11.34 -58.75 23.13
N GLU A 81 12.29 -58.62 22.21
CA GLU A 81 12.80 -57.39 21.66
C GLU A 81 12.82 -57.55 20.14
N TYR A 82 12.14 -56.64 19.45
CA TYR A 82 12.11 -56.69 17.97
C TYR A 82 11.99 -55.30 17.35
N ASN A 83 12.55 -55.14 16.18
CA ASN A 83 12.38 -53.98 15.36
C ASN A 83 11.33 -54.26 14.26
N ASN A 84 10.42 -53.32 14.08
CA ASN A 84 9.44 -53.35 13.00
C ASN A 84 9.64 -52.10 12.11
N PHE A 85 9.94 -52.30 10.83
CA PHE A 85 10.07 -51.28 9.83
C PHE A 85 8.84 -51.31 8.90
N ASN A 86 8.10 -50.19 8.83
CA ASN A 86 6.90 -50.06 8.03
C ASN A 86 7.10 -48.94 7.01
N THR A 87 6.93 -49.23 5.73
CA THR A 87 6.84 -48.25 4.66
C THR A 87 5.45 -48.31 4.09
N SER A 88 4.83 -47.11 3.87
CA SER A 88 3.55 -47.04 3.21
C SER A 88 3.50 -45.90 2.20
N ALA A 89 3.02 -46.18 0.98
CA ALA A 89 2.66 -45.22 -0.03
C ALA A 89 1.14 -45.13 -0.11
N ARG A 90 0.60 -43.92 0.00
CA ARG A 90 -0.85 -43.67 -0.06
C ARG A 90 -1.16 -42.69 -1.18
N LEU A 91 -2.07 -43.06 -2.08
CA LEU A 91 -2.71 -42.21 -3.07
C LEU A 91 -4.15 -41.96 -2.60
N SER A 92 -4.59 -40.70 -2.57
CA SER A 92 -6.00 -40.35 -2.29
C SER A 92 -6.47 -39.37 -3.35
N GLN A 93 -7.53 -39.74 -4.10
CA GLN A 93 -8.16 -38.90 -5.12
C GLN A 93 -9.61 -38.59 -4.72
N PRO A 94 -9.94 -37.32 -4.46
CA PRO A 94 -11.33 -36.89 -4.32
C PRO A 94 -12.12 -37.08 -5.61
N LEU A 95 -13.31 -37.72 -5.53
CA LEU A 95 -14.25 -37.88 -6.64
C LEU A 95 -15.44 -36.92 -6.48
N ILE A 96 -16.09 -36.96 -5.31
CA ILE A 96 -17.24 -36.12 -4.99
C ILE A 96 -16.95 -35.40 -3.68
N ARG A 97 -16.57 -34.13 -3.79
CA ARG A 97 -16.19 -33.25 -2.67
C ARG A 97 -16.75 -31.86 -2.91
N LEU A 98 -18.05 -31.66 -2.57
CA LEU A 98 -18.71 -30.37 -2.74
C LEU A 98 -18.14 -29.28 -1.84
N ASP A 99 -17.66 -29.64 -0.65
CA ASP A 99 -16.90 -28.75 0.24
C ASP A 99 -15.64 -28.20 -0.44
N SER A 100 -14.83 -29.07 -1.03
CA SER A 100 -13.61 -28.69 -1.77
C SER A 100 -13.93 -27.90 -3.05
N TRP A 101 -15.03 -28.27 -3.74
CA TRP A 101 -15.45 -27.53 -4.93
C TRP A 101 -15.83 -26.08 -4.63
N PHE A 102 -16.63 -25.83 -3.58
CA PHE A 102 -16.96 -24.47 -3.16
C PHE A 102 -15.74 -23.74 -2.59
N LYS A 103 -14.81 -24.45 -1.93
CA LYS A 103 -13.53 -23.89 -1.49
C LYS A 103 -12.65 -23.43 -2.67
N TYR A 104 -12.60 -24.23 -3.73
CA TYR A 104 -11.93 -23.81 -4.97
C TYR A 104 -12.60 -22.58 -5.60
N ARG A 105 -13.95 -22.51 -5.61
CA ARG A 105 -14.65 -21.30 -6.09
C ARG A 105 -14.36 -20.09 -5.22
N GLN A 106 -14.31 -20.26 -3.90
CA GLN A 106 -13.86 -19.20 -2.98
C GLN A 106 -12.47 -18.71 -3.33
N SER A 107 -11.52 -19.63 -3.53
CA SER A 107 -10.13 -19.30 -3.83
C SER A 107 -9.97 -18.51 -5.13
N LYS A 108 -10.79 -18.80 -6.15
CA LYS A 108 -10.84 -17.98 -7.38
C LYS A 108 -11.18 -16.52 -7.08
N PHE A 109 -12.29 -16.29 -6.34
CA PHE A 109 -12.71 -14.94 -6.00
C PHE A 109 -11.69 -14.22 -5.11
N LEU A 110 -10.97 -14.94 -4.24
CA LEU A 110 -9.90 -14.34 -3.43
C LEU A 110 -8.69 -13.95 -4.27
N THR A 111 -8.35 -14.75 -5.27
CA THR A 111 -7.28 -14.41 -6.22
C THR A 111 -7.66 -13.20 -7.06
N ASP A 112 -8.88 -13.16 -7.59
CA ASP A 112 -9.38 -12.03 -8.38
C ASP A 112 -9.46 -10.75 -7.50
N ALA A 113 -9.79 -10.88 -6.19
CA ALA A 113 -9.77 -9.77 -5.24
C ALA A 113 -8.34 -9.24 -5.00
N ALA A 114 -7.35 -10.13 -4.88
CA ALA A 114 -5.95 -9.73 -4.74
C ALA A 114 -5.43 -8.99 -5.97
N GLU A 115 -5.88 -9.36 -7.18
CA GLU A 115 -5.58 -8.64 -8.42
C GLU A 115 -6.18 -7.22 -8.41
N ALA A 116 -7.44 -7.08 -7.99
CA ALA A 116 -8.08 -5.77 -7.87
C ALA A 116 -7.42 -4.89 -6.78
N ASP A 117 -7.00 -5.47 -5.66
CA ASP A 117 -6.23 -4.74 -4.63
C ASP A 117 -4.88 -4.24 -5.17
N PHE A 118 -4.20 -5.05 -5.97
CA PHE A 118 -2.95 -4.64 -6.61
C PHE A 118 -3.17 -3.52 -7.61
N ALA A 119 -4.22 -3.62 -8.46
CA ALA A 119 -4.59 -2.54 -9.38
C ALA A 119 -4.92 -1.23 -8.63
N TYR A 120 -5.58 -1.31 -7.48
CA TYR A 120 -5.79 -0.15 -6.60
C TYR A 120 -4.45 0.42 -6.08
N SER A 121 -3.51 -0.44 -5.69
CA SER A 121 -2.19 -0.02 -5.21
C SER A 121 -1.37 0.68 -6.30
N GLN A 122 -1.51 0.27 -7.56
CA GLN A 122 -0.90 0.95 -8.71
C GLN A 122 -1.45 2.37 -8.87
N GLN A 123 -2.77 2.56 -8.77
CA GLN A 123 -3.39 3.89 -8.81
C GLN A 123 -2.97 4.74 -7.60
N ALA A 124 -2.90 4.15 -6.41
CA ALA A 124 -2.48 4.84 -5.20
C ALA A 124 -1.02 5.32 -5.29
N LEU A 125 -0.13 4.58 -5.95
CA LEU A 125 1.25 5.01 -6.19
C LEU A 125 1.29 6.25 -7.07
N ILE A 126 0.49 6.31 -8.17
CA ILE A 126 0.42 7.49 -9.05
C ILE A 126 0.05 8.74 -8.24
N VAL A 127 -1.02 8.65 -7.45
CA VAL A 127 -1.50 9.78 -6.63
C VAL A 127 -0.45 10.19 -5.61
N ARG A 128 0.12 9.23 -4.86
CA ARG A 128 1.14 9.51 -3.84
C ARG A 128 2.40 10.14 -4.41
N THR A 129 2.85 9.68 -5.58
CA THR A 129 4.00 10.26 -6.27
C THR A 129 3.72 11.70 -6.68
N ALA A 130 2.55 11.97 -7.27
CA ALA A 130 2.16 13.31 -7.66
C ALA A 130 2.03 14.26 -6.45
N GLU A 131 1.40 13.81 -5.36
CA GLU A 131 1.27 14.59 -4.12
C GLU A 131 2.64 14.96 -3.53
N LEU A 132 3.57 14.02 -3.43
CA LEU A 132 4.90 14.28 -2.88
C LEU A 132 5.71 15.18 -3.81
N TYR A 133 5.63 14.97 -5.14
CA TYR A 133 6.29 15.81 -6.13
C TYR A 133 5.82 17.26 -6.03
N PHE A 134 4.51 17.50 -6.06
CA PHE A 134 3.95 18.83 -5.96
C PHE A 134 4.17 19.47 -4.59
N ASN A 135 4.23 18.69 -3.51
CA ASN A 135 4.57 19.23 -2.19
C ASN A 135 6.01 19.77 -2.14
N VAL A 136 6.98 19.12 -2.82
CA VAL A 136 8.35 19.65 -2.94
C VAL A 136 8.36 20.96 -3.74
N LEU A 137 7.71 20.99 -4.89
CA LEU A 137 7.63 22.19 -5.73
C LEU A 137 6.96 23.36 -4.98
N ARG A 138 5.86 23.07 -4.27
CA ARG A 138 5.18 24.05 -3.41
C ARG A 138 6.12 24.63 -2.35
N ALA A 139 6.88 23.77 -1.67
CA ALA A 139 7.83 24.21 -0.65
C ALA A 139 8.96 25.06 -1.24
N ILE A 140 9.46 24.72 -2.43
CA ILE A 140 10.49 25.49 -3.14
C ILE A 140 9.95 26.86 -3.54
N ASP A 141 8.74 26.95 -4.08
CA ASP A 141 8.12 28.21 -4.46
C ASP A 141 7.85 29.09 -3.22
N ASN A 142 7.36 28.50 -2.13
CA ASN A 142 7.18 29.21 -0.86
C ASN A 142 8.52 29.74 -0.30
N LEU A 143 9.60 28.99 -0.42
CA LEU A 143 10.95 29.46 -0.03
C LEU A 143 11.41 30.61 -0.92
N SER A 144 11.18 30.54 -2.22
CA SER A 144 11.50 31.62 -3.17
C SER A 144 10.75 32.89 -2.82
N ALA A 145 9.45 32.80 -2.51
CA ALA A 145 8.64 33.90 -2.06
C ALA A 145 9.12 34.49 -0.73
N ALA A 146 9.44 33.63 0.26
CA ALA A 146 9.94 34.09 1.57
C ALA A 146 11.30 34.80 1.46
N ARG A 147 12.19 34.34 0.58
CA ARG A 147 13.47 35.01 0.27
C ARG A 147 13.26 36.37 -0.39
N SER A 148 12.28 36.48 -1.27
CA SER A 148 11.93 37.72 -1.93
C SER A 148 11.35 38.74 -0.93
N GLU A 149 10.47 38.28 -0.04
CA GLU A 149 9.90 39.07 1.07
C GLU A 149 11.01 39.58 2.01
N GLU A 150 11.89 38.69 2.50
CA GLU A 150 13.01 39.07 3.37
C GLU A 150 13.90 40.12 2.70
N LYS A 151 14.24 39.92 1.44
CA LYS A 151 15.09 40.87 0.69
C LYS A 151 14.42 42.25 0.54
N ALA A 152 13.10 42.30 0.31
CA ALA A 152 12.34 43.54 0.20
C ALA A 152 12.28 44.27 1.54
N ILE A 153 11.91 43.56 2.61
CA ILE A 153 11.84 44.13 3.97
C ILE A 153 13.21 44.62 4.45
N LYS A 154 14.29 43.87 4.15
CA LYS A 154 15.65 44.30 4.47
C LYS A 154 16.01 45.62 3.77
N LYS A 155 15.71 45.74 2.48
CA LYS A 155 15.93 46.99 1.74
C LYS A 155 15.16 48.15 2.36
N GLN A 156 13.90 47.91 2.78
CA GLN A 156 13.09 48.90 3.45
C GLN A 156 13.69 49.33 4.80
N LEU A 157 14.14 48.38 5.61
CA LEU A 157 14.85 48.67 6.88
C LEU A 157 16.09 49.52 6.64
N ASP A 158 16.92 49.20 5.64
CA ASP A 158 18.13 49.95 5.32
C ASP A 158 17.77 51.38 4.88
N GLN A 159 16.71 51.58 4.11
CA GLN A 159 16.24 52.93 3.73
C GLN A 159 15.76 53.75 4.92
N ILE A 160 15.00 53.13 5.85
CA ILE A 160 14.46 53.80 7.05
C ILE A 160 15.64 54.19 7.96
N ARG A 161 16.63 53.34 8.14
CA ARG A 161 17.84 53.65 8.92
C ARG A 161 18.61 54.87 8.34
N GLN A 162 18.82 54.93 7.01
CA GLN A 162 19.43 56.10 6.37
C GLN A 162 18.60 57.37 6.57
N ARG A 163 17.26 57.30 6.47
CA ARG A 163 16.42 58.44 6.76
C ARG A 163 16.47 58.91 8.22
N TYR A 164 16.55 57.97 9.15
CA TYR A 164 16.74 58.27 10.56
C TYR A 164 18.07 58.97 10.86
N GLU A 165 19.16 58.51 10.24
CA GLU A 165 20.50 59.12 10.41
C GLU A 165 20.55 60.60 9.97
N VAL A 166 19.71 60.96 8.98
CA VAL A 166 19.59 62.37 8.51
C VAL A 166 18.40 63.13 9.13
N GLY A 167 17.76 62.53 10.17
CA GLY A 167 16.70 63.16 10.95
C GLY A 167 15.32 63.23 10.25
N LEU A 168 15.13 62.43 9.19
CA LEU A 168 13.86 62.36 8.39
C LEU A 168 12.96 61.21 8.78
N SER A 169 13.25 60.42 9.80
CA SER A 169 12.46 59.31 10.30
C SER A 169 12.55 59.20 11.82
N ALA A 170 11.54 58.68 12.47
CA ALA A 170 11.52 58.46 13.93
C ALA A 170 12.23 57.14 14.30
N VAL A 171 12.77 57.03 15.50
CA VAL A 171 13.39 55.79 16.02
C VAL A 171 12.35 54.66 16.08
N THR A 172 11.08 54.95 16.31
CA THR A 172 9.96 53.96 16.30
C THR A 172 9.82 53.29 14.96
N GLU A 173 9.96 54.02 13.84
CA GLU A 173 9.89 53.47 12.49
C GLU A 173 11.06 52.48 12.23
N VAL A 174 12.27 52.79 12.75
CA VAL A 174 13.41 51.88 12.69
C VAL A 174 13.15 50.59 13.44
N GLN A 175 12.55 50.67 14.64
CA GLN A 175 12.22 49.51 15.46
C GLN A 175 11.13 48.64 14.84
N GLU A 176 10.11 49.23 14.22
CA GLU A 176 9.05 48.54 13.50
C GLU A 176 9.59 47.82 12.26
N ALA A 177 10.44 48.47 11.46
CA ALA A 177 11.06 47.87 10.32
C ALA A 177 12.06 46.75 10.74
N GLN A 178 12.77 46.90 11.87
CA GLN A 178 13.62 45.86 12.42
C GLN A 178 12.80 44.64 12.83
N LEU A 179 11.67 44.83 13.54
CA LEU A 179 10.75 43.74 13.91
C LEU A 179 10.25 43.00 12.65
N ALA A 180 9.84 43.73 11.61
CA ALA A 180 9.36 43.14 10.35
C ALA A 180 10.45 42.29 9.70
N PHE A 181 11.71 42.77 9.69
CA PHE A 181 12.84 42.00 9.17
C PHE A 181 13.10 40.73 9.98
N ASP A 182 13.14 40.80 11.29
CA ASP A 182 13.40 39.65 12.16
C ASP A 182 12.29 38.57 12.00
N LEU A 183 11.02 38.99 11.85
CA LEU A 183 9.92 38.08 11.55
C LEU A 183 10.01 37.45 10.15
N SER A 184 10.47 38.20 9.14
CA SER A 184 10.66 37.67 7.79
C SER A 184 11.81 36.65 7.74
N LEU A 185 12.91 36.91 8.47
CA LEU A 185 14.03 35.99 8.65
C LEU A 185 13.58 34.68 9.31
N ALA A 186 12.81 34.77 10.39
CA ALA A 186 12.24 33.60 11.07
C ALA A 186 11.31 32.80 10.15
N SER A 187 10.46 33.49 9.36
CA SER A 187 9.58 32.85 8.37
C SER A 187 10.36 32.11 7.27
N ARG A 188 11.40 32.74 6.70
CA ARG A 188 12.27 32.11 5.70
C ARG A 188 12.95 30.85 6.27
N THR A 189 13.48 30.93 7.49
CA THR A 189 14.15 29.79 8.13
C THR A 189 13.20 28.61 8.34
N ARG A 190 11.96 28.86 8.75
CA ARG A 190 10.93 27.84 8.89
C ARG A 190 10.60 27.17 7.54
N VAL A 191 10.37 27.97 6.50
CA VAL A 191 10.04 27.46 5.15
C VAL A 191 11.23 26.70 4.55
N GLU A 192 12.46 27.07 4.86
CA GLU A 192 13.66 26.32 4.44
C GLU A 192 13.69 24.91 5.05
N GLY A 193 13.27 24.76 6.32
CA GLY A 193 13.05 23.46 6.95
C GLY A 193 11.92 22.66 6.30
N GLU A 194 10.84 23.31 5.85
CA GLU A 194 9.74 22.66 5.12
C GLU A 194 10.20 22.07 3.77
N VAL A 195 11.09 22.76 3.04
CA VAL A 195 11.69 22.22 1.81
C VAL A 195 12.48 20.95 2.10
N TYR A 196 13.30 20.97 3.16
CA TYR A 196 14.07 19.79 3.55
C TYR A 196 13.16 18.60 3.86
N THR A 197 12.13 18.82 4.68
CA THR A 197 11.16 17.76 5.04
C THR A 197 10.40 17.21 3.83
N ALA A 198 9.98 18.09 2.91
CA ALA A 198 9.27 17.68 1.69
C ALA A 198 10.21 16.84 0.78
N LYS A 199 11.47 17.26 0.61
CA LYS A 199 12.46 16.50 -0.16
C LYS A 199 12.73 15.13 0.46
N GLU A 200 12.91 15.04 1.78
CA GLU A 200 13.12 13.76 2.45
C GLU A 200 11.95 12.79 2.27
N SER A 201 10.72 13.30 2.27
CA SER A 201 9.54 12.47 2.00
C SER A 201 9.54 11.90 0.57
N LEU A 202 10.00 12.69 -0.41
CA LEU A 202 10.10 12.25 -1.80
C LEU A 202 11.30 11.31 -2.01
N ASN A 203 12.45 11.60 -1.38
CA ASN A 203 13.63 10.72 -1.36
C ASN A 203 13.29 9.33 -0.80
N ALA A 204 12.48 9.28 0.27
CA ALA A 204 12.02 8.02 0.87
C ALA A 204 11.15 7.19 -0.08
N LEU A 205 10.36 7.83 -0.96
CA LEU A 205 9.56 7.15 -1.97
C LEU A 205 10.43 6.54 -3.08
N VAL A 206 11.40 7.31 -3.61
CA VAL A 206 12.22 6.91 -4.77
C VAL A 206 13.48 6.14 -4.39
N GLY A 207 13.87 6.17 -3.11
CA GLY A 207 15.07 5.49 -2.60
C GLY A 207 16.40 6.15 -2.98
N ARG A 208 16.38 7.39 -3.51
CA ARG A 208 17.57 8.18 -3.83
C ARG A 208 17.39 9.65 -3.47
N GLU A 209 18.50 10.38 -3.40
CA GLU A 209 18.48 11.83 -3.22
C GLU A 209 18.06 12.53 -4.54
N ILE A 210 17.11 13.47 -4.43
CA ILE A 210 16.61 14.28 -5.53
C ILE A 210 17.32 15.64 -5.51
N ILE A 211 17.99 15.97 -6.60
CA ILE A 211 18.77 17.21 -6.74
C ILE A 211 17.87 18.35 -7.18
N SER A 212 17.16 18.18 -8.30
CA SER A 212 16.29 19.19 -8.89
C SER A 212 15.05 18.55 -9.51
N LEU A 213 13.94 19.28 -9.52
CA LEU A 213 12.67 18.86 -10.11
C LEU A 213 12.24 19.86 -11.20
N ASP A 214 11.54 19.37 -12.22
CA ASP A 214 10.89 20.21 -13.20
C ASP A 214 9.75 21.00 -12.58
N GLY A 215 9.71 22.32 -12.84
CA GLY A 215 8.66 23.19 -12.34
C GLY A 215 7.31 23.01 -13.06
N LEU A 216 6.26 23.61 -12.48
CA LEU A 216 4.95 23.67 -13.15
C LEU A 216 5.02 24.51 -14.42
N VAL A 217 4.28 24.08 -15.44
CA VAL A 217 4.06 24.87 -16.65
C VAL A 217 3.32 26.17 -16.29
N ASN A 218 3.79 27.30 -16.80
CA ASN A 218 3.27 28.63 -16.43
C ASN A 218 1.79 28.84 -16.78
N ASP A 219 1.26 28.14 -17.79
CA ASP A 219 -0.13 28.32 -18.28
C ASP A 219 -0.95 27.05 -17.98
N LEU A 220 -1.42 26.94 -16.74
CA LEU A 220 -2.34 25.89 -16.33
C LEU A 220 -3.74 26.16 -16.88
N ASN A 221 -4.23 25.25 -17.72
CA ASN A 221 -5.62 25.29 -18.19
C ASN A 221 -6.58 24.87 -17.08
N VAL A 222 -7.10 25.84 -16.33
CA VAL A 222 -7.99 25.64 -15.20
C VAL A 222 -9.44 25.60 -15.64
N SER A 223 -10.03 24.42 -15.68
CA SER A 223 -11.42 24.20 -16.08
C SER A 223 -12.19 23.36 -15.08
N ASN A 224 -13.51 23.51 -15.06
CA ASN A 224 -14.37 22.64 -14.26
C ASN A 224 -14.36 21.21 -14.83
N PRO A 225 -14.65 20.18 -13.97
CA PRO A 225 -14.72 18.80 -14.42
C PRO A 225 -15.78 18.59 -15.52
N VAL A 226 -15.43 17.79 -16.54
CA VAL A 226 -16.35 17.37 -17.61
C VAL A 226 -16.53 15.85 -17.53
N PRO A 227 -17.77 15.36 -17.38
CA PRO A 227 -19.06 16.06 -17.37
C PRO A 227 -19.31 16.88 -16.08
N ALA A 228 -20.14 17.93 -16.19
CA ALA A 228 -20.48 18.81 -15.09
C ALA A 228 -21.59 18.24 -14.19
N SER A 229 -21.49 16.97 -13.85
CA SER A 229 -22.45 16.23 -13.02
C SER A 229 -21.74 15.31 -12.05
N LYS A 230 -21.89 15.58 -10.75
CA LYS A 230 -21.32 14.73 -9.68
C LYS A 230 -21.95 13.32 -9.65
N GLU A 231 -23.20 13.19 -10.11
CA GLU A 231 -23.90 11.92 -10.20
C GLU A 231 -23.31 11.02 -11.28
N GLU A 232 -22.92 11.60 -12.42
CA GLU A 232 -22.28 10.86 -13.51
C GLU A 232 -20.88 10.37 -13.10
N TRP A 233 -20.12 11.21 -12.40
CA TRP A 233 -18.83 10.80 -11.83
C TRP A 233 -18.98 9.70 -10.80
N ALA A 234 -19.99 9.78 -9.91
CA ALA A 234 -20.27 8.74 -8.93
C ALA A 234 -20.63 7.41 -9.59
N ARG A 235 -21.44 7.42 -10.67
CA ARG A 235 -21.78 6.22 -11.44
C ARG A 235 -20.53 5.58 -12.06
N LYS A 236 -19.71 6.39 -12.77
CA LYS A 236 -18.45 5.91 -13.35
C LYS A 236 -17.50 5.31 -12.30
N ALA A 237 -17.47 5.90 -11.11
CA ALA A 237 -16.64 5.40 -10.02
C ALA A 237 -17.13 4.04 -9.50
N VAL A 238 -18.43 3.85 -9.31
CA VAL A 238 -18.99 2.54 -8.90
C VAL A 238 -18.66 1.44 -9.91
N GLU A 239 -18.65 1.77 -11.20
CA GLU A 239 -18.34 0.81 -12.28
C GLU A 239 -16.87 0.45 -12.37
N ASN A 240 -15.94 1.38 -12.02
CA ASN A 240 -14.51 1.25 -12.33
C ASN A 240 -13.58 1.28 -11.09
N ASN A 241 -14.11 1.41 -9.88
CA ASN A 241 -13.29 1.49 -8.69
C ASN A 241 -12.77 0.12 -8.26
N PHE A 242 -11.46 -0.08 -8.29
CA PHE A 242 -10.81 -1.35 -7.93
C PHE A 242 -11.00 -1.74 -6.47
N ARG A 243 -11.07 -0.79 -5.53
CA ARG A 243 -11.36 -1.06 -4.12
C ARG A 243 -12.76 -1.64 -3.92
N LEU A 244 -13.75 -1.10 -4.64
CA LEU A 244 -15.12 -1.64 -4.64
C LEU A 244 -15.18 -3.01 -5.33
N GLN A 245 -14.46 -3.19 -6.43
CA GLN A 245 -14.35 -4.47 -7.11
C GLN A 245 -13.78 -5.54 -6.19
N ALA A 246 -12.69 -5.26 -5.48
CA ALA A 246 -12.10 -6.18 -4.50
C ALA A 246 -13.10 -6.53 -3.37
N ALA A 247 -13.83 -5.55 -2.84
CA ALA A 247 -14.85 -5.78 -1.82
C ALA A 247 -15.98 -6.69 -2.31
N ASN A 248 -16.47 -6.50 -3.53
CA ASN A 248 -17.47 -7.35 -4.15
C ASN A 248 -16.95 -8.79 -4.39
N LEU A 249 -15.71 -8.94 -4.82
CA LEU A 249 -15.09 -10.25 -4.99
C LEU A 249 -14.94 -10.98 -3.65
N ARG A 250 -14.56 -10.30 -2.56
CA ARG A 250 -14.54 -10.86 -1.20
C ARG A 250 -15.92 -11.27 -0.71
N LYS A 251 -16.99 -10.53 -1.01
CA LYS A 251 -18.36 -10.91 -0.75
C LYS A 251 -18.71 -12.22 -1.45
N PHE A 252 -18.36 -12.41 -2.73
CA PHE A 252 -18.58 -13.67 -3.43
C PHE A 252 -17.71 -14.81 -2.88
N ALA A 253 -16.48 -14.53 -2.46
CA ALA A 253 -15.63 -15.49 -1.80
C ALA A 253 -16.25 -15.98 -0.47
N SER A 254 -16.72 -15.08 0.38
CA SER A 254 -17.35 -15.38 1.66
C SER A 254 -18.65 -16.21 1.47
N LYS A 255 -19.45 -15.88 0.45
CA LYS A 255 -20.63 -16.67 0.08
C LYS A 255 -20.28 -18.11 -0.32
N ASN A 256 -19.19 -18.30 -1.08
CA ASN A 256 -18.74 -19.64 -1.44
C ASN A 256 -18.13 -20.38 -0.24
N ASN A 257 -17.46 -19.67 0.69
CA ASN A 257 -17.04 -20.26 1.94
C ASN A 257 -18.22 -20.79 2.77
N ALA A 258 -19.28 -20.01 2.90
CA ALA A 258 -20.49 -20.46 3.60
C ALA A 258 -21.10 -21.72 2.96
N ARG A 259 -21.12 -21.80 1.62
CA ARG A 259 -21.56 -23.00 0.89
C ARG A 259 -20.61 -24.18 1.12
N SER A 260 -19.29 -23.95 1.15
CA SER A 260 -18.29 -24.99 1.45
C SER A 260 -18.52 -25.58 2.84
N VAL A 261 -18.70 -24.72 3.85
CA VAL A 261 -18.98 -25.15 5.23
C VAL A 261 -20.32 -25.90 5.33
N ALA A 262 -21.37 -25.42 4.68
CA ALA A 262 -22.67 -26.10 4.63
C ALA A 262 -22.58 -27.48 3.97
N SER A 263 -21.69 -27.64 2.97
CA SER A 263 -21.49 -28.91 2.26
C SER A 263 -20.83 -29.99 3.11
N ASN A 264 -20.35 -29.70 4.33
CA ASN A 264 -19.83 -30.71 5.23
C ASN A 264 -20.86 -31.71 5.74
N HIS A 265 -22.16 -31.45 5.56
CA HIS A 265 -23.23 -32.42 5.79
C HIS A 265 -23.40 -33.43 4.64
N LEU A 266 -22.84 -33.16 3.47
CA LEU A 266 -23.03 -33.95 2.27
C LEU A 266 -22.04 -35.12 2.21
N PRO A 267 -22.41 -36.21 1.47
CA PRO A 267 -21.51 -37.32 1.26
C PRO A 267 -20.21 -36.89 0.57
N LYS A 268 -19.10 -37.49 0.98
CA LYS A 268 -17.77 -37.33 0.41
C LYS A 268 -17.32 -38.69 -0.13
N VAL A 269 -16.86 -38.71 -1.38
CA VAL A 269 -16.41 -39.93 -2.05
C VAL A 269 -14.98 -39.75 -2.50
N ASP A 270 -14.10 -40.65 -2.02
CA ASP A 270 -12.69 -40.65 -2.37
C ASP A 270 -12.26 -42.04 -2.86
N ILE A 271 -11.36 -42.11 -3.86
CA ILE A 271 -10.61 -43.31 -4.19
C ILE A 271 -9.31 -43.27 -3.37
N VAL A 272 -8.98 -44.38 -2.69
CA VAL A 272 -7.77 -44.50 -1.90
C VAL A 272 -7.05 -45.78 -2.30
N GLY A 273 -5.78 -45.65 -2.72
CA GLY A 273 -4.84 -46.74 -2.91
C GLY A 273 -3.77 -46.65 -1.81
N VAL A 274 -3.48 -47.77 -1.15
CA VAL A 274 -2.43 -47.86 -0.13
C VAL A 274 -1.59 -49.10 -0.43
N GLN A 275 -0.29 -48.89 -0.56
CA GLN A 275 0.70 -49.94 -0.56
C GLN A 275 1.43 -49.89 0.76
N THR A 276 1.51 -51.01 1.48
CA THR A 276 2.21 -51.10 2.75
C THR A 276 3.20 -52.27 2.69
N GLU A 277 4.41 -52.01 3.07
CA GLU A 277 5.48 -52.99 3.26
C GLU A 277 5.92 -52.93 4.73
N SER A 278 5.99 -54.12 5.33
CA SER A 278 6.36 -54.28 6.76
C SER A 278 7.40 -55.35 6.88
N GLU A 279 8.55 -54.99 7.42
CA GLU A 279 9.61 -55.91 7.82
C GLU A 279 9.69 -55.99 9.32
N THR A 280 9.80 -57.23 9.86
CA THR A 280 9.93 -57.47 11.30
C THR A 280 11.12 -58.38 11.52
N ASN A 281 12.16 -57.88 12.24
CA ASN A 281 13.29 -58.70 12.62
C ASN A 281 12.93 -59.51 13.85
N GLN A 282 12.90 -60.83 13.73
CA GLN A 282 12.70 -61.84 14.77
C GLN A 282 11.41 -61.62 15.63
N TYR A 283 10.36 -62.26 15.19
CA TYR A 283 9.25 -62.59 16.05
C TYR A 283 9.15 -64.12 16.19
N SER A 284 9.80 -64.72 17.15
CA SER A 284 9.52 -66.12 17.56
C SER A 284 8.65 -66.07 18.82
N PHE A 285 7.37 -66.38 18.67
CA PHE A 285 6.49 -66.60 19.80
C PHE A 285 6.79 -67.96 20.42
N ASP A 286 7.78 -68.02 21.33
CA ASP A 286 8.09 -69.19 22.09
C ASP A 286 7.21 -69.27 23.37
N GLY A 287 5.91 -69.50 23.16
CA GLY A 287 5.01 -69.37 24.28
C GLY A 287 3.61 -69.89 24.10
N LEU A 288 3.47 -71.16 23.70
CA LEU A 288 2.35 -71.99 24.11
C LEU A 288 2.76 -73.47 23.97
N ASN A 289 3.50 -73.94 24.99
CA ASN A 289 3.70 -75.37 25.21
C ASN A 289 2.41 -75.95 25.75
N THR A 290 1.30 -75.93 24.94
CA THR A 290 0.16 -76.77 25.17
C THR A 290 0.17 -77.84 24.10
N GLY A 291 0.76 -78.97 24.35
CA GLY A 291 0.71 -80.31 23.77
C GLY A 291 0.16 -80.54 22.34
N GLY A 292 0.21 -79.60 21.47
CA GLY A 292 -0.20 -79.70 20.05
C GLY A 292 0.54 -78.59 19.29
N GLY A 293 1.62 -78.95 18.62
CA GLY A 293 2.52 -78.02 17.91
C GLY A 293 1.86 -77.23 16.74
N PHE A 294 1.48 -76.04 17.01
CA PHE A 294 1.26 -75.02 15.97
C PHE A 294 2.39 -73.98 16.07
N ASN A 295 3.40 -74.12 15.22
CA ASN A 295 4.37 -73.06 14.98
C ASN A 295 3.66 -71.97 14.16
N ILE A 296 3.36 -70.87 14.77
CA ILE A 296 2.91 -69.65 14.04
C ILE A 296 4.17 -68.93 13.60
N THR A 297 4.55 -69.13 12.34
CA THR A 297 5.62 -68.33 11.73
C THR A 297 5.00 -67.03 11.28
N VAL A 298 5.41 -65.96 11.90
CA VAL A 298 5.06 -64.59 11.43
C VAL A 298 6.04 -64.29 10.25
N PRO A 299 5.57 -63.91 9.08
CA PRO A 299 6.46 -63.56 7.97
C PRO A 299 7.36 -62.40 8.36
N ASP A 300 8.66 -62.52 8.04
CA ASP A 300 9.64 -61.44 8.26
C ASP A 300 9.35 -60.21 7.40
N GLU A 301 8.74 -60.40 6.25
CA GLU A 301 8.34 -59.35 5.29
C GLU A 301 6.88 -59.58 4.86
N THR A 302 6.10 -58.53 4.84
CA THR A 302 4.72 -58.54 4.30
C THR A 302 4.48 -57.32 3.42
N GLN A 303 3.98 -57.57 2.20
CA GLN A 303 3.50 -56.53 1.30
C GLN A 303 1.97 -56.64 1.17
N ARG A 304 1.30 -55.46 1.22
CA ARG A 304 -0.16 -55.38 1.07
C ARG A 304 -0.53 -54.20 0.19
N ASP A 305 -1.25 -54.47 -0.89
CA ASP A 305 -1.84 -53.49 -1.76
C ASP A 305 -3.36 -53.40 -1.53
N THR A 306 -3.88 -52.23 -1.26
CA THR A 306 -5.30 -52.02 -0.98
C THR A 306 -5.84 -50.90 -1.83
N TYR A 307 -6.88 -51.17 -2.59
CA TYR A 307 -7.63 -50.18 -3.37
C TYR A 307 -9.05 -50.11 -2.87
N SER A 308 -9.52 -48.90 -2.50
CA SER A 308 -10.83 -48.72 -1.92
C SER A 308 -11.55 -47.48 -2.44
N LEU A 309 -12.88 -47.59 -2.58
CA LEU A 309 -13.79 -46.46 -2.75
C LEU A 309 -14.38 -46.16 -1.37
N GLN A 310 -14.06 -44.98 -0.84
CA GLN A 310 -14.50 -44.59 0.51
C GLN A 310 -15.63 -43.56 0.40
N LEU A 311 -16.79 -43.88 1.00
CA LEU A 311 -17.90 -42.96 1.20
C LEU A 311 -17.92 -42.54 2.69
N SER A 312 -17.84 -41.25 2.94
CA SER A 312 -17.94 -40.65 4.29
C SER A 312 -19.06 -39.61 4.33
N MET A 313 -19.99 -39.78 5.24
CA MET A 313 -21.08 -38.82 5.45
C MET A 313 -21.33 -38.66 6.96
N PRO A 314 -20.99 -37.47 7.55
CA PRO A 314 -21.27 -37.22 8.96
C PRO A 314 -22.75 -36.94 9.17
N ILE A 315 -23.43 -37.84 9.87
CA ILE A 315 -24.88 -37.73 10.13
C ILE A 315 -25.14 -36.81 11.33
N PHE A 316 -24.36 -36.93 12.40
CA PHE A 316 -24.49 -36.08 13.58
C PHE A 316 -23.11 -35.83 14.24
N GLN A 317 -22.81 -34.57 14.52
CA GLN A 317 -21.58 -34.13 15.15
C GLN A 317 -21.88 -33.14 16.30
N GLY A 318 -22.81 -33.50 17.19
CA GLY A 318 -23.15 -32.66 18.35
C GLY A 318 -23.61 -31.23 17.99
N GLY A 319 -24.15 -31.00 16.79
CA GLY A 319 -24.59 -29.68 16.34
C GLY A 319 -23.46 -28.78 15.78
N ALA A 320 -22.20 -29.22 15.81
CA ALA A 320 -21.05 -28.39 15.40
C ALA A 320 -21.14 -27.93 13.95
N VAL A 321 -21.55 -28.79 13.00
CA VAL A 321 -21.67 -28.42 11.59
C VAL A 321 -22.79 -27.37 11.38
N ILE A 322 -23.90 -27.50 12.09
CA ILE A 322 -25.02 -26.53 12.03
C ILE A 322 -24.53 -25.16 12.55
N SER A 323 -23.83 -25.15 13.68
CA SER A 323 -23.29 -23.91 14.26
C SER A 323 -22.27 -23.24 13.34
N ARG A 324 -21.30 -23.99 12.79
CA ARG A 324 -20.32 -23.47 11.82
C ARG A 324 -20.98 -22.94 10.54
N THR A 325 -22.06 -23.60 10.08
CA THR A 325 -22.82 -23.15 8.92
C THR A 325 -23.51 -21.82 9.21
N LYS A 326 -24.16 -21.68 10.37
CA LYS A 326 -24.76 -20.40 10.79
C LYS A 326 -23.72 -19.29 10.91
N GLN A 327 -22.57 -19.57 11.50
CA GLN A 327 -21.44 -18.64 11.60
C GLN A 327 -20.99 -18.19 10.20
N ALA A 328 -20.73 -19.14 9.29
CA ALA A 328 -20.24 -18.83 7.96
C ALA A 328 -21.25 -18.00 7.13
N TYR A 329 -22.57 -18.23 7.30
CA TYR A 329 -23.58 -17.37 6.68
C TYR A 329 -23.64 -15.98 7.31
N ALA A 330 -23.45 -15.85 8.63
CA ALA A 330 -23.35 -14.54 9.29
C ALA A 330 -22.13 -13.74 8.79
N GLU A 331 -20.97 -14.41 8.62
CA GLU A 331 -19.78 -13.81 8.02
C GLU A 331 -20.00 -13.41 6.56
N SER A 332 -20.77 -14.20 5.78
CA SER A 332 -21.15 -13.85 4.42
C SER A 332 -22.04 -12.61 4.37
N ASN A 333 -23.00 -12.50 5.29
CA ASN A 333 -23.85 -11.31 5.40
C ASN A 333 -23.02 -10.08 5.81
N LYS A 334 -22.10 -10.23 6.79
CA LYS A 334 -21.17 -9.19 7.17
C LYS A 334 -20.36 -8.70 5.96
N SER A 335 -19.80 -9.62 5.18
CA SER A 335 -19.04 -9.26 3.98
C SER A 335 -19.87 -8.55 2.91
N SER A 336 -21.19 -8.82 2.88
CA SER A 336 -22.13 -8.12 1.99
C SER A 336 -22.35 -6.67 2.43
N GLU A 337 -22.47 -6.44 3.75
CA GLU A 337 -22.59 -5.09 4.32
C GLU A 337 -21.28 -4.30 4.20
N ASP A 338 -20.13 -4.96 4.36
CA ASP A 338 -18.81 -4.34 4.15
C ASP A 338 -18.64 -3.86 2.69
N ALA A 339 -19.14 -4.64 1.71
CA ALA A 339 -19.12 -4.23 0.30
C ALA A 339 -20.07 -3.04 0.04
N LEU A 340 -21.28 -3.03 0.63
CA LEU A 340 -22.21 -1.92 0.55
C LEU A 340 -21.65 -0.65 1.22
N PHE A 341 -20.98 -0.79 2.36
CA PHE A 341 -20.29 0.30 3.03
C PHE A 341 -19.19 0.89 2.13
N THR A 342 -18.40 0.03 1.48
CA THR A 342 -17.35 0.45 0.54
C THR A 342 -17.95 1.22 -0.64
N GLU A 343 -19.08 0.74 -1.21
CA GLU A 343 -19.78 1.41 -2.30
C GLU A 343 -20.24 2.82 -1.90
N ARG A 344 -20.84 2.95 -0.71
CA ARG A 344 -21.30 4.24 -0.19
C ARG A 344 -20.13 5.21 0.02
N ASN A 345 -19.00 4.72 0.54
CA ASN A 345 -17.79 5.53 0.70
C ASN A 345 -17.24 6.00 -0.65
N VAL A 346 -17.16 5.13 -1.66
CA VAL A 346 -16.74 5.50 -3.01
C VAL A 346 -17.62 6.59 -3.59
N ILE A 347 -18.96 6.48 -3.44
CA ILE A 347 -19.90 7.51 -3.90
C ILE A 347 -19.69 8.84 -3.15
N GLN A 348 -19.54 8.78 -1.83
CA GLN A 348 -19.28 9.95 -0.99
C GLN A 348 -17.97 10.63 -1.37
N ASP A 349 -16.88 9.86 -1.50
CA ASP A 349 -15.54 10.37 -1.83
C ASP A 349 -15.57 11.09 -3.19
N VAL A 350 -16.15 10.48 -4.21
CA VAL A 350 -16.23 11.07 -5.55
C VAL A 350 -17.04 12.35 -5.57
N ARG A 351 -18.20 12.39 -4.86
CA ARG A 351 -19.01 13.59 -4.75
C ARG A 351 -18.29 14.72 -4.01
N SER A 352 -17.55 14.36 -2.99
CA SER A 352 -16.72 15.31 -2.22
C SER A 352 -15.58 15.86 -3.07
N GLN A 353 -14.85 14.99 -3.79
CA GLN A 353 -13.76 15.40 -4.66
C GLN A 353 -14.24 16.24 -5.84
N TYR A 354 -15.38 15.89 -6.44
CA TYR A 354 -15.99 16.76 -7.47
C TYR A 354 -16.25 18.18 -6.96
N SER A 355 -16.87 18.28 -5.76
CA SER A 355 -17.15 19.59 -5.16
C SER A 355 -15.86 20.33 -4.79
N ASN A 356 -14.85 19.60 -4.33
CA ASN A 356 -13.53 20.14 -4.01
C ASN A 356 -12.88 20.76 -5.26
N VAL A 357 -12.82 20.03 -6.38
CA VAL A 357 -12.24 20.53 -7.63
C VAL A 357 -12.96 21.80 -8.12
N VAL A 358 -14.31 21.84 -8.08
CA VAL A 358 -15.08 23.04 -8.44
C VAL A 358 -14.71 24.22 -7.53
N THR A 359 -14.54 23.98 -6.24
CA THR A 359 -14.13 25.01 -5.27
C THR A 359 -12.70 25.47 -5.53
N LEU A 360 -11.76 24.57 -5.83
CA LEU A 360 -10.37 24.91 -6.15
C LEU A 360 -10.26 25.78 -7.40
N VAL A 361 -11.05 25.49 -8.44
CA VAL A 361 -11.14 26.34 -9.66
C VAL A 361 -11.59 27.76 -9.31
N ALA A 362 -12.64 27.88 -8.48
CA ALA A 362 -13.14 29.20 -8.05
C ALA A 362 -12.12 29.93 -7.16
N ASN A 363 -11.49 29.20 -6.21
CA ASN A 363 -10.45 29.74 -5.34
C ASN A 363 -9.25 30.26 -6.13
N LEU A 364 -8.74 29.49 -7.10
CA LEU A 364 -7.60 29.92 -7.93
C LEU A 364 -7.91 31.24 -8.66
N ARG A 365 -9.12 31.39 -9.21
CA ARG A 365 -9.55 32.65 -9.85
C ARG A 365 -9.60 33.80 -8.85
N ALA A 366 -10.11 33.57 -7.65
CA ALA A 366 -10.16 34.56 -6.58
C ALA A 366 -8.77 34.99 -6.12
N GLN A 367 -7.82 34.03 -5.96
CA GLN A 367 -6.44 34.33 -5.57
C GLN A 367 -5.69 35.12 -6.65
N LYS A 368 -5.92 34.83 -7.94
CA LYS A 368 -5.40 35.66 -9.03
C LYS A 368 -5.84 37.12 -8.89
N GLN A 369 -7.13 37.35 -8.63
CA GLN A 369 -7.64 38.68 -8.42
C GLN A 369 -7.12 39.35 -7.15
N ALA A 370 -6.94 38.59 -6.07
CA ALA A 370 -6.38 39.08 -4.80
C ALA A 370 -4.96 39.62 -4.97
N VAL A 371 -4.11 38.97 -5.79
CA VAL A 371 -2.75 39.47 -6.10
C VAL A 371 -2.84 40.81 -6.82
N VAL A 372 -3.70 40.96 -7.81
CA VAL A 372 -3.89 42.22 -8.51
C VAL A 372 -4.31 43.33 -7.56
N SER A 373 -5.28 43.06 -6.69
CA SER A 373 -5.79 44.03 -5.71
C SER A 373 -4.72 44.41 -4.66
N ALA A 374 -3.96 43.41 -4.17
CA ALA A 374 -2.89 43.64 -3.18
C ALA A 374 -1.72 44.45 -3.81
N SER A 375 -1.35 44.18 -5.06
CA SER A 375 -0.35 44.96 -5.80
C SER A 375 -0.78 46.44 -5.95
N SER A 376 -2.02 46.67 -6.34
CA SER A 376 -2.55 48.04 -6.49
C SER A 376 -2.62 48.76 -5.14
N ALA A 377 -2.99 48.06 -4.05
CA ALA A 377 -3.04 48.63 -2.71
C ALA A 377 -1.63 48.95 -2.19
N LEU A 378 -0.63 48.13 -2.45
CA LEU A 378 0.76 48.42 -2.12
C LEU A 378 1.27 49.69 -2.83
N GLU A 379 1.03 49.81 -4.12
CA GLU A 379 1.47 50.97 -4.90
C GLU A 379 0.83 52.26 -4.37
N ALA A 380 -0.47 52.25 -4.13
CA ALA A 380 -1.17 53.41 -3.54
C ALA A 380 -0.64 53.76 -2.12
N THR A 381 -0.35 52.75 -1.29
CA THR A 381 0.21 52.95 0.05
C THR A 381 1.63 53.47 -0.01
N ARG A 382 2.46 53.00 -0.93
CA ARG A 382 3.83 53.49 -1.17
C ARG A 382 3.83 54.98 -1.55
N VAL A 383 3.00 55.38 -2.52
CA VAL A 383 2.86 56.82 -2.86
C VAL A 383 2.41 57.62 -1.66
N GLY A 384 1.40 57.12 -0.89
CA GLY A 384 0.95 57.79 0.30
C GLY A 384 2.02 57.95 1.39
N TYR A 385 2.91 56.97 1.55
CA TYR A 385 4.05 57.06 2.46
C TYR A 385 5.08 58.07 1.99
N GLU A 386 5.40 58.11 0.72
CA GLU A 386 6.36 59.05 0.14
C GLU A 386 5.92 60.51 0.28
N VAL A 387 4.60 60.79 0.19
CA VAL A 387 4.06 62.14 0.39
C VAL A 387 3.64 62.44 1.84
N GLY A 388 3.89 61.48 2.80
CA GLY A 388 3.66 61.68 4.23
C GLY A 388 2.19 61.52 4.69
N THR A 389 1.28 60.99 3.86
CA THR A 389 -0.13 60.74 4.21
C THR A 389 -0.38 59.35 4.81
N ARG A 390 0.60 58.46 4.71
CA ARG A 390 0.62 57.10 5.28
C ARG A 390 1.86 56.96 6.13
N ASN A 391 1.77 56.07 7.12
CA ASN A 391 2.92 55.70 7.97
C ASN A 391 3.63 54.46 7.48
N ILE A 392 4.78 54.12 8.08
CA ILE A 392 5.59 52.97 7.70
C ILE A 392 4.88 51.63 7.99
N VAL A 393 4.05 51.56 9.05
CA VAL A 393 3.30 50.35 9.43
C VAL A 393 2.31 49.99 8.33
N ASP A 394 1.63 51.00 7.74
CA ASP A 394 0.72 50.80 6.62
C ASP A 394 1.46 50.24 5.40
N LEU A 395 2.66 50.72 5.11
CA LEU A 395 3.48 50.26 4.00
C LEU A 395 3.95 48.81 4.20
N LEU A 396 4.52 48.48 5.37
CA LEU A 396 4.96 47.12 5.70
C LEU A 396 3.79 46.14 5.72
N GLN A 397 2.60 46.55 6.16
CA GLN A 397 1.41 45.73 6.12
C GLN A 397 0.93 45.47 4.68
N ALA A 398 0.99 46.48 3.80
CA ALA A 398 0.63 46.33 2.39
C ALA A 398 1.61 45.40 1.65
N GLU A 399 2.91 45.48 1.92
CA GLU A 399 3.93 44.55 1.43
C GLU A 399 3.66 43.12 1.88
N LYS A 400 3.41 42.90 3.19
CA LYS A 400 3.05 41.60 3.74
C LYS A 400 1.79 41.02 3.10
N ASN A 401 0.78 41.86 2.83
CA ASN A 401 -0.45 41.42 2.17
C ASN A 401 -0.19 40.96 0.75
N LEU A 402 0.64 41.65 -0.02
CA LEU A 402 1.02 41.24 -1.38
C LEU A 402 1.76 39.90 -1.37
N TYR A 403 2.82 39.73 -0.58
CA TYR A 403 3.55 38.47 -0.47
C TYR A 403 2.66 37.30 0.02
N SER A 404 1.72 37.59 0.92
CA SER A 404 0.72 36.60 1.35
C SER A 404 -0.22 36.20 0.20
N ALA A 405 -0.67 37.16 -0.62
CA ALA A 405 -1.53 36.89 -1.76
C ALA A 405 -0.79 36.08 -2.85
N GLU A 406 0.48 36.42 -3.14
CA GLU A 406 1.32 35.68 -4.10
C GLU A 406 1.55 34.24 -3.65
N ARG A 407 1.90 34.03 -2.36
CA ARG A 407 2.04 32.70 -1.77
C ARG A 407 0.74 31.89 -1.81
N ASN A 408 -0.38 32.52 -1.48
CA ASN A 408 -1.70 31.87 -1.55
C ASN A 408 -2.07 31.48 -2.98
N LEU A 409 -1.74 32.29 -3.97
CA LEU A 409 -1.92 31.98 -5.40
C LEU A 409 -1.04 30.80 -5.81
N SER A 410 0.24 30.78 -5.41
CA SER A 410 1.14 29.67 -5.68
C SER A 410 0.61 28.37 -5.06
N ASN A 411 0.21 28.39 -3.78
CA ASN A 411 -0.39 27.24 -3.12
C ASN A 411 -1.67 26.77 -3.82
N ALA A 412 -2.55 27.69 -4.23
CA ALA A 412 -3.80 27.35 -4.94
C ALA A 412 -3.56 26.67 -6.30
N LYS A 413 -2.42 26.93 -6.96
CA LYS A 413 -2.02 26.22 -8.19
C LYS A 413 -1.68 24.76 -7.91
N TYR A 414 -0.98 24.47 -6.82
CA TYR A 414 -0.61 23.12 -6.42
C TYR A 414 -1.77 22.34 -5.79
N ASP A 415 -2.74 23.03 -5.19
CA ASP A 415 -3.94 22.39 -4.63
C ASP A 415 -4.91 21.93 -5.72
N PHE A 416 -4.94 22.64 -6.90
CA PHE A 416 -5.74 22.29 -8.09
C PHE A 416 -5.09 21.16 -8.89
#